data_d93159dbea79e597ef7dc64eb991036b
#
_entry.id   d93159dbea79e597ef7dc64eb991036b
#
_cell.length_a   1.000
_cell.length_b   1.000
_cell.length_c   1.000
_cell.angle_alpha   90.00
_cell.angle_beta   90.00
_cell.angle_gamma   90.00
#
_symmetry.space_group_name_H-M   'P 1'
#
loop_
_entity.id
_entity.type
_entity.pdbx_description
1 polymer ?
#
loop_
_entity_poly.entity_id
_entity_poly.type
_entity_poly.pdbx_seq_one_letter_code
_entity_poly.pdbx_strand_id
1 'polypeptide(L)'
;MNWLHKVLVCIPRNLSFKSHAILVINGSVPRDLTQSVNQFATIAESFGAPVISLWDVPNQPIYGLREDALIAYTFYQYYQSGEPDWPLLFPMVKSVISAMDCVQEFFLTHGLKLEKFLVTGASKRGWTAYLVGAVDSRVMAIVPIVYDNLNMPKQMRKQLEMYGNFSEQIRYYSKYSFTEMVATSKEVPELVKAVDPYFYDIPVPKLLILGSNDPYWVVNSSEIYFSDLSDPKYVRVLPNEGHDIRNAVEVANAIRTFFWLCIRGSFPKVDWHFDGQDFIVSTDSQVCFARFWYAYSESLDFRKSTWKSLEIEMEYVVQAETGDFLIYAKPSNFLNKDKNLAFFVEIGLVRD
;
A
#
# COMPACT_ATOMS: atom_id res chain seq x y z
N MET A 1 14.35 25.78 1.26
CA MET A 1 14.51 25.21 2.64
C MET A 1 15.27 23.88 2.48
N ASN A 2 16.29 23.63 3.29
CA ASN A 2 17.01 22.35 3.29
C ASN A 2 16.30 21.37 4.22
N TRP A 3 15.97 20.17 3.70
CA TRP A 3 15.44 19.08 4.49
C TRP A 3 16.57 18.24 5.05
N LEU A 4 16.43 17.81 6.30
CA LEU A 4 17.38 16.94 6.98
C LEU A 4 16.66 15.66 7.38
N HIS A 5 17.23 14.52 6.99
CA HIS A 5 16.66 13.22 7.28
C HIS A 5 17.63 12.37 8.09
N LYS A 6 17.08 11.46 8.89
CA LYS A 6 17.86 10.40 9.50
C LYS A 6 17.70 9.12 8.69
N VAL A 7 18.81 8.45 8.44
CA VAL A 7 18.85 7.18 7.75
C VAL A 7 19.49 6.16 8.68
N LEU A 8 18.79 5.05 8.93
CA LEU A 8 19.32 3.87 9.59
C LEU A 8 19.54 2.79 8.54
N VAL A 9 20.73 2.23 8.49
CA VAL A 9 21.07 1.10 7.62
C VAL A 9 21.33 -0.11 8.48
N CYS A 10 20.53 -1.16 8.33
CA CYS A 10 20.71 -2.45 8.98
C CYS A 10 21.19 -3.47 7.96
N ILE A 11 22.39 -3.98 8.15
CA ILE A 11 23.01 -4.99 7.28
C ILE A 11 22.97 -6.33 8.03
N PRO A 12 22.37 -7.40 7.45
CA PRO A 12 22.33 -8.69 8.10
C PRO A 12 23.72 -9.33 8.15
N ARG A 13 23.97 -10.17 9.14
CA ARG A 13 25.22 -10.94 9.25
C ARG A 13 25.39 -11.88 8.06
N ASN A 14 24.29 -12.52 7.64
CA ASN A 14 24.24 -13.38 6.47
C ASN A 14 23.62 -12.60 5.30
N LEU A 15 24.44 -11.80 4.62
CA LEU A 15 24.01 -11.00 3.48
C LEU A 15 23.86 -11.87 2.22
N SER A 16 22.64 -12.34 1.96
CA SER A 16 22.31 -13.17 0.79
C SER A 16 22.12 -12.35 -0.48
N PHE A 17 21.51 -11.16 -0.35
CA PHE A 17 21.16 -10.28 -1.48
C PHE A 17 22.00 -9.01 -1.43
N LYS A 18 23.20 -9.06 -2.06
CA LYS A 18 24.23 -8.00 -1.97
C LYS A 18 23.90 -6.75 -2.79
N SER A 19 23.09 -6.89 -3.84
CA SER A 19 22.73 -5.80 -4.77
C SER A 19 21.33 -5.26 -4.59
N HIS A 20 20.54 -5.80 -3.65
CA HIS A 20 19.15 -5.45 -3.41
C HIS A 20 18.94 -5.02 -1.95
N ALA A 21 18.10 -4.04 -1.73
CA ALA A 21 17.75 -3.56 -0.40
C ALA A 21 16.26 -3.25 -0.27
N ILE A 22 15.79 -3.18 0.96
CA ILE A 22 14.45 -2.69 1.29
C ILE A 22 14.60 -1.28 1.86
N LEU A 23 13.88 -0.30 1.28
CA LEU A 23 13.82 1.06 1.78
C LEU A 23 12.44 1.33 2.38
N VAL A 24 12.42 1.65 3.68
CA VAL A 24 11.22 1.96 4.44
C VAL A 24 11.13 3.46 4.64
N ILE A 25 10.09 4.07 4.11
CA ILE A 25 9.80 5.50 4.26
C ILE A 25 9.01 5.70 5.55
N ASN A 26 9.57 6.44 6.49
CA ASN A 26 8.96 6.68 7.80
C ASN A 26 8.67 8.16 8.05
N GLY A 27 7.77 8.39 9.01
CA GLY A 27 7.47 9.71 9.54
C GLY A 27 8.55 10.21 10.49
N SER A 28 8.12 10.79 11.62
CA SER A 28 9.04 11.35 12.59
C SER A 28 9.95 10.29 13.22
N VAL A 29 11.19 10.67 13.49
CA VAL A 29 12.14 9.84 14.24
C VAL A 29 11.55 9.50 15.61
N PRO A 30 11.55 8.22 16.02
CA PRO A 30 11.12 7.85 17.36
C PRO A 30 12.05 8.43 18.43
N ARG A 31 11.51 8.67 19.63
CA ARG A 31 12.32 9.19 20.76
C ARG A 31 13.40 8.21 21.20
N ASP A 32 13.06 6.92 21.19
CA ASP A 32 14.01 5.81 21.45
C ASP A 32 14.33 5.09 20.15
N LEU A 33 15.54 5.27 19.66
CA LEU A 33 16.04 4.58 18.47
C LEU A 33 16.42 3.14 18.74
N THR A 34 16.69 2.75 20.00
CA THR A 34 17.18 1.41 20.34
C THR A 34 16.21 0.33 19.93
N GLN A 35 14.93 0.53 20.25
CA GLN A 35 13.87 -0.39 19.84
C GLN A 35 13.78 -0.49 18.31
N SER A 36 13.81 0.64 17.62
CA SER A 36 13.75 0.69 16.15
C SER A 36 14.97 -0.01 15.52
N VAL A 37 16.17 0.21 16.05
CA VAL A 37 17.39 -0.46 15.58
C VAL A 37 17.24 -1.97 15.70
N ASN A 38 16.81 -2.48 16.86
CA ASN A 38 16.62 -3.91 17.09
C ASN A 38 15.56 -4.51 16.15
N GLN A 39 14.45 -3.79 15.95
CA GLN A 39 13.40 -4.22 15.06
C GLN A 39 13.88 -4.30 13.60
N PHE A 40 14.52 -3.26 13.08
CA PHE A 40 15.01 -3.24 11.70
C PHE A 40 16.18 -4.20 11.49
N ALA A 41 17.04 -4.42 12.49
CA ALA A 41 18.09 -5.44 12.43
C ALA A 41 17.48 -6.85 12.32
N THR A 42 16.44 -7.16 13.13
CA THR A 42 15.72 -8.45 13.05
C THR A 42 15.07 -8.64 11.68
N ILE A 43 14.46 -7.60 11.13
CA ILE A 43 13.89 -7.63 9.79
C ILE A 43 14.99 -7.90 8.76
N ALA A 44 16.13 -7.18 8.80
CA ALA A 44 17.23 -7.37 7.87
C ALA A 44 17.78 -8.83 7.90
N GLU A 45 17.97 -9.41 9.09
CA GLU A 45 18.35 -10.82 9.24
C GLU A 45 17.35 -11.77 8.59
N SER A 46 16.04 -11.51 8.75
CA SER A 46 14.99 -12.36 8.18
C SER A 46 14.88 -12.26 6.66
N PHE A 47 15.29 -11.13 6.08
CA PHE A 47 15.27 -10.89 4.63
C PHE A 47 16.54 -11.38 3.94
N GLY A 48 17.68 -11.41 4.66
CA GLY A 48 18.99 -11.64 4.08
C GLY A 48 19.45 -10.50 3.16
N ALA A 49 18.91 -9.30 3.34
CA ALA A 49 19.16 -8.09 2.56
C ALA A 49 19.28 -6.87 3.48
N PRO A 50 19.98 -5.81 3.06
CA PRO A 50 20.00 -4.55 3.79
C PRO A 50 18.60 -3.95 3.91
N VAL A 51 18.26 -3.46 5.10
CA VAL A 51 17.04 -2.71 5.35
C VAL A 51 17.42 -1.28 5.73
N ILE A 52 16.91 -0.34 4.96
CA ILE A 52 17.16 1.09 5.10
C ILE A 52 15.87 1.72 5.63
N SER A 53 15.96 2.42 6.75
CA SER A 53 14.86 3.21 7.30
C SER A 53 15.16 4.68 7.14
N LEU A 54 14.35 5.37 6.34
CA LEU A 54 14.42 6.81 6.11
C LEU A 54 13.35 7.50 6.96
N TRP A 55 13.76 8.37 7.90
CA TRP A 55 12.86 9.13 8.77
C TRP A 55 12.70 10.58 8.37
N ASP A 56 11.69 11.22 8.99
CA ASP A 56 11.29 12.61 8.81
C ASP A 56 10.82 12.91 7.37
N VAL A 57 10.04 11.98 6.80
CA VAL A 57 9.37 12.19 5.51
C VAL A 57 7.86 12.39 5.75
N PRO A 58 7.35 13.65 5.58
CA PRO A 58 8.07 14.89 5.26
C PRO A 58 8.94 15.39 6.41
N ASN A 59 9.87 16.30 6.10
CA ASN A 59 10.67 17.01 7.11
C ASN A 59 9.80 18.08 7.75
N GLN A 60 9.35 17.86 8.98
CA GLN A 60 8.28 18.61 9.62
C GLN A 60 8.59 18.95 11.10
N PRO A 61 8.04 20.05 11.68
CA PRO A 61 6.96 20.89 11.15
C PRO A 61 7.45 21.91 10.12
N ILE A 62 6.58 22.26 9.14
CA ILE A 62 6.76 23.37 8.23
C ILE A 62 5.51 24.24 8.35
N TYR A 63 5.65 25.55 8.43
CA TYR A 63 4.54 26.49 8.69
C TYR A 63 3.74 26.17 9.96
N GLY A 64 4.37 25.54 10.97
CA GLY A 64 3.69 25.06 12.17
C GLY A 64 2.77 23.84 11.96
N LEU A 65 2.73 23.29 10.74
CA LEU A 65 1.88 22.17 10.33
C LEU A 65 2.66 20.87 10.23
N ARG A 66 1.94 19.75 10.34
CA ARG A 66 2.47 18.39 10.24
C ARG A 66 1.51 17.48 9.47
N GLU A 67 2.04 16.40 8.91
CA GLU A 67 1.28 15.30 8.35
C GLU A 67 0.25 15.76 7.29
N ASP A 68 -0.98 15.26 7.31
CA ASP A 68 -2.03 15.60 6.35
C ASP A 68 -2.40 17.08 6.34
N ALA A 69 -2.31 17.74 7.50
CA ALA A 69 -2.53 19.19 7.57
C ALA A 69 -1.49 19.97 6.76
N LEU A 70 -0.24 19.51 6.74
CA LEU A 70 0.82 20.11 5.93
C LEU A 70 0.62 19.84 4.45
N ILE A 71 0.29 18.60 4.05
CA ILE A 71 0.02 18.26 2.65
C ILE A 71 -1.16 19.11 2.13
N ALA A 72 -2.28 19.12 2.86
CA ALA A 72 -3.47 19.87 2.47
C ALA A 72 -3.19 21.38 2.34
N TYR A 73 -2.37 21.93 3.25
CA TYR A 73 -1.93 23.33 3.15
C TYR A 73 -1.11 23.57 1.88
N THR A 74 -0.21 22.68 1.51
CA THR A 74 0.59 22.84 0.28
C THR A 74 -0.26 22.75 -0.98
N PHE A 75 -1.32 21.93 -0.98
CA PHE A 75 -2.28 21.90 -2.07
C PHE A 75 -3.09 23.21 -2.16
N TYR A 76 -3.48 23.77 -1.03
CA TYR A 76 -4.12 25.06 -0.98
C TYR A 76 -3.22 26.16 -1.55
N GLN A 77 -1.92 26.18 -1.17
CA GLN A 77 -0.95 27.15 -1.70
C GLN A 77 -0.74 27.00 -3.20
N TYR A 78 -0.72 25.79 -3.72
CA TYR A 78 -0.70 25.55 -5.17
C TYR A 78 -1.87 26.25 -5.87
N TYR A 79 -3.10 26.09 -5.36
CA TYR A 79 -4.26 26.77 -5.95
C TYR A 79 -4.22 28.30 -5.80
N GLN A 80 -3.61 28.84 -4.76
CA GLN A 80 -3.52 30.28 -4.55
C GLN A 80 -2.47 30.92 -5.45
N SER A 81 -1.34 30.26 -5.69
CA SER A 81 -0.19 30.84 -6.38
C SER A 81 -0.04 30.36 -7.83
N GLY A 82 -0.54 29.19 -8.16
CA GLY A 82 -0.28 28.50 -9.43
C GLY A 82 1.13 27.91 -9.54
N GLU A 83 1.94 28.01 -8.48
CA GLU A 83 3.33 27.53 -8.49
C GLU A 83 3.40 26.00 -8.37
N PRO A 84 3.99 25.28 -9.35
CA PRO A 84 3.98 23.83 -9.41
C PRO A 84 4.80 23.13 -8.33
N ASP A 85 5.71 23.85 -7.66
CA ASP A 85 6.61 23.29 -6.65
C ASP A 85 5.99 23.19 -5.24
N TRP A 86 4.76 23.68 -5.07
CA TRP A 86 4.09 23.62 -3.77
C TRP A 86 3.77 22.22 -3.25
N PRO A 87 3.28 21.27 -4.08
CA PRO A 87 2.82 19.98 -3.54
C PRO A 87 3.91 19.23 -2.77
N LEU A 88 3.65 18.97 -1.49
CA LEU A 88 4.61 18.38 -0.55
C LEU A 88 5.10 16.99 -0.98
N LEU A 89 4.31 16.29 -1.78
CA LEU A 89 4.66 14.96 -2.28
C LEU A 89 5.97 14.99 -3.10
N PHE A 90 6.24 16.05 -3.85
CA PHE A 90 7.44 16.14 -4.67
C PHE A 90 8.75 16.17 -3.86
N PRO A 91 8.90 17.03 -2.83
CA PRO A 91 10.06 16.95 -1.96
C PRO A 91 10.10 15.66 -1.11
N MET A 92 8.96 15.03 -0.81
CA MET A 92 8.95 13.70 -0.17
C MET A 92 9.55 12.64 -1.11
N VAL A 93 9.17 12.62 -2.38
CA VAL A 93 9.76 11.74 -3.42
C VAL A 93 11.26 12.02 -3.56
N LYS A 94 11.66 13.28 -3.68
CA LYS A 94 13.06 13.67 -3.77
C LYS A 94 13.89 13.18 -2.58
N SER A 95 13.32 13.20 -1.37
CA SER A 95 14.00 12.69 -0.17
C SER A 95 14.31 11.20 -0.27
N VAL A 96 13.41 10.40 -0.83
CA VAL A 96 13.62 8.97 -1.05
C VAL A 96 14.71 8.73 -2.10
N ILE A 97 14.66 9.45 -3.22
CA ILE A 97 15.68 9.37 -4.28
C ILE A 97 17.05 9.72 -3.73
N SER A 98 17.17 10.83 -2.98
CA SER A 98 18.44 11.24 -2.36
C SER A 98 18.93 10.26 -1.29
N ALA A 99 18.01 9.58 -0.58
CA ALA A 99 18.39 8.52 0.35
C ALA A 99 18.97 7.30 -0.37
N MET A 100 18.40 6.92 -1.53
CA MET A 100 18.96 5.86 -2.36
C MET A 100 20.36 6.22 -2.86
N ASP A 101 20.59 7.47 -3.31
CA ASP A 101 21.90 7.96 -3.74
C ASP A 101 22.93 7.84 -2.59
N CYS A 102 22.59 8.37 -1.43
CA CYS A 102 23.45 8.36 -0.24
C CYS A 102 23.79 6.93 0.20
N VAL A 103 22.81 6.03 0.19
CA VAL A 103 23.02 4.63 0.61
C VAL A 103 23.86 3.87 -0.43
N GLN A 104 23.68 4.10 -1.72
CA GLN A 104 24.52 3.52 -2.75
C GLN A 104 25.99 3.95 -2.60
N GLU A 105 26.24 5.24 -2.36
CA GLU A 105 27.58 5.76 -2.10
C GLU A 105 28.19 5.12 -0.85
N PHE A 106 27.44 5.04 0.27
CA PHE A 106 27.87 4.36 1.50
C PHE A 106 28.26 2.92 1.23
N PHE A 107 27.45 2.13 0.51
CA PHE A 107 27.77 0.74 0.22
C PHE A 107 28.99 0.58 -0.69
N LEU A 108 29.18 1.47 -1.65
CA LEU A 108 30.37 1.49 -2.52
C LEU A 108 31.66 1.66 -1.71
N THR A 109 31.67 2.52 -0.68
CA THR A 109 32.85 2.69 0.19
C THR A 109 33.15 1.43 1.01
N HIS A 110 32.17 0.51 1.15
CA HIS A 110 32.32 -0.78 1.83
C HIS A 110 32.48 -1.97 0.85
N GLY A 111 32.77 -1.70 -0.41
CA GLY A 111 33.01 -2.72 -1.43
C GLY A 111 31.77 -3.48 -1.89
N LEU A 112 30.57 -2.92 -1.66
CA LEU A 112 29.29 -3.48 -2.07
C LEU A 112 28.60 -2.53 -3.04
N LYS A 113 27.87 -3.08 -4.01
CA LYS A 113 27.10 -2.29 -4.99
C LYS A 113 25.61 -2.61 -4.85
N LEU A 114 24.87 -1.68 -4.26
CA LEU A 114 23.41 -1.74 -4.28
C LEU A 114 22.89 -1.23 -5.62
N GLU A 115 22.00 -1.97 -6.26
CA GLU A 115 21.46 -1.65 -7.58
C GLU A 115 19.96 -1.41 -7.54
N LYS A 116 19.23 -2.17 -6.71
CA LYS A 116 17.77 -2.19 -6.71
C LYS A 116 17.18 -2.07 -5.31
N PHE A 117 16.03 -1.43 -5.24
CA PHE A 117 15.31 -1.20 -3.99
C PHE A 117 13.86 -1.65 -4.08
N LEU A 118 13.38 -2.41 -3.10
CA LEU A 118 11.96 -2.48 -2.79
C LEU A 118 11.64 -1.30 -1.87
N VAL A 119 10.68 -0.46 -2.28
CA VAL A 119 10.30 0.74 -1.53
C VAL A 119 8.94 0.53 -0.86
N THR A 120 8.86 0.81 0.43
CA THR A 120 7.63 0.67 1.23
C THR A 120 7.42 1.83 2.17
N GLY A 121 6.19 2.06 2.56
CA GLY A 121 5.80 3.07 3.53
C GLY A 121 4.30 3.04 3.79
N ALA A 122 3.87 3.58 4.94
CA ALA A 122 2.48 3.58 5.33
C ALA A 122 1.80 4.94 5.05
N SER A 123 0.50 4.90 4.68
CA SER A 123 -0.32 6.08 4.48
C SER A 123 0.28 7.02 3.42
N LYS A 124 0.51 8.29 3.72
CA LYS A 124 1.18 9.24 2.82
C LYS A 124 2.59 8.82 2.38
N ARG A 125 3.25 7.93 3.13
CA ARG A 125 4.55 7.33 2.74
C ARG A 125 4.33 6.18 1.74
N GLY A 126 3.19 5.49 1.79
CA GLY A 126 2.72 4.59 0.73
C GLY A 126 2.40 5.35 -0.56
N TRP A 127 1.77 6.51 -0.44
CA TRP A 127 1.60 7.44 -1.55
C TRP A 127 2.94 7.83 -2.18
N THR A 128 3.91 8.22 -1.33
CA THR A 128 5.27 8.54 -1.79
C THR A 128 5.93 7.33 -2.48
N ALA A 129 5.76 6.11 -1.96
CA ALA A 129 6.32 4.90 -2.55
C ALA A 129 5.81 4.65 -3.99
N TYR A 130 4.51 4.87 -4.24
CA TYR A 130 3.96 4.81 -5.60
C TYR A 130 4.65 5.80 -6.54
N LEU A 131 4.75 7.08 -6.11
CA LEU A 131 5.35 8.12 -6.96
C LEU A 131 6.84 7.88 -7.19
N VAL A 132 7.58 7.37 -6.21
CA VAL A 132 8.99 6.97 -6.40
C VAL A 132 9.10 5.83 -7.40
N GLY A 133 8.19 4.83 -7.33
CA GLY A 133 8.12 3.73 -8.28
C GLY A 133 7.85 4.15 -9.72
N ALA A 134 7.20 5.31 -9.91
CA ALA A 134 6.95 5.88 -11.24
C ALA A 134 8.18 6.59 -11.84
N VAL A 135 9.10 7.13 -11.01
CA VAL A 135 10.13 8.07 -11.48
C VAL A 135 11.57 7.60 -11.33
N ASP A 136 11.82 6.53 -10.56
CA ASP A 136 13.19 6.04 -10.34
C ASP A 136 13.36 4.58 -10.75
N SER A 137 14.15 4.32 -11.75
CA SER A 137 14.38 2.98 -12.31
C SER A 137 15.14 2.02 -11.39
N ARG A 138 15.69 2.49 -10.27
CA ARG A 138 16.29 1.66 -9.23
C ARG A 138 15.23 0.96 -8.36
N VAL A 139 14.00 1.45 -8.38
CA VAL A 139 12.89 0.78 -7.71
C VAL A 139 12.55 -0.48 -8.48
N MET A 140 12.68 -1.63 -7.83
CA MET A 140 12.32 -2.92 -8.41
C MET A 140 10.90 -3.36 -8.06
N ALA A 141 10.35 -2.82 -6.98
CA ALA A 141 9.00 -3.13 -6.49
C ALA A 141 8.56 -2.10 -5.45
N ILE A 142 7.26 -1.95 -5.28
CA ILE A 142 6.67 -1.10 -4.23
C ILE A 142 5.71 -1.88 -3.34
N VAL A 143 5.68 -1.52 -2.05
CA VAL A 143 4.69 -2.04 -1.10
C VAL A 143 4.04 -0.86 -0.36
N PRO A 144 3.02 -0.24 -0.95
CA PRO A 144 2.23 0.78 -0.26
C PRO A 144 1.36 0.12 0.82
N ILE A 145 1.42 0.66 2.04
CA ILE A 145 0.67 0.17 3.19
C ILE A 145 -0.39 1.20 3.55
N VAL A 146 -1.65 0.77 3.72
CA VAL A 146 -2.82 1.58 4.07
C VAL A 146 -2.96 2.88 3.25
N TYR A 147 -2.56 2.84 1.98
CA TYR A 147 -2.83 3.91 1.03
C TYR A 147 -3.71 3.37 -0.10
N ASP A 148 -5.01 3.53 0.04
CA ASP A 148 -6.06 2.98 -0.82
C ASP A 148 -6.88 4.10 -1.47
N ASN A 149 -6.19 5.06 -2.15
CA ASN A 149 -6.79 6.29 -2.66
C ASN A 149 -6.36 6.64 -4.10
N LEU A 150 -6.10 5.64 -4.93
CA LEU A 150 -5.82 5.90 -6.34
C LEU A 150 -7.12 6.19 -7.09
N ASN A 151 -7.05 7.04 -8.13
CA ASN A 151 -8.20 7.59 -8.82
C ASN A 151 -9.06 8.46 -7.87
N MET A 152 -8.41 9.45 -7.25
CA MET A 152 -9.03 10.33 -6.25
C MET A 152 -10.43 10.84 -6.62
N PRO A 153 -10.74 11.23 -7.87
CA PRO A 153 -12.08 11.67 -8.21
C PRO A 153 -13.15 10.61 -8.00
N LYS A 154 -12.87 9.35 -8.35
CA LYS A 154 -13.79 8.24 -8.10
C LYS A 154 -13.86 7.90 -6.61
N GLN A 155 -12.72 7.95 -5.90
CA GLN A 155 -12.67 7.70 -4.46
C GLN A 155 -13.52 8.69 -3.67
N MET A 156 -13.41 9.99 -3.98
CA MET A 156 -14.18 11.02 -3.28
C MET A 156 -15.70 10.85 -3.55
N ARG A 157 -16.09 10.56 -4.77
CA ARG A 157 -17.51 10.24 -5.08
C ARG A 157 -17.97 8.98 -4.35
N LYS A 158 -17.12 7.96 -4.27
CA LYS A 158 -17.46 6.71 -3.59
C LYS A 158 -17.64 6.90 -2.08
N GLN A 159 -16.86 7.77 -1.44
CA GLN A 159 -17.08 8.12 -0.02
C GLN A 159 -18.44 8.79 0.20
N LEU A 160 -18.84 9.72 -0.66
CA LEU A 160 -20.16 10.34 -0.59
C LEU A 160 -21.30 9.32 -0.79
N GLU A 161 -21.12 8.37 -1.71
CA GLU A 161 -22.09 7.29 -1.95
C GLU A 161 -22.23 6.37 -0.74
N MET A 162 -21.11 5.92 -0.16
CA MET A 162 -21.09 4.90 0.87
C MET A 162 -21.34 5.46 2.29
N TYR A 163 -20.87 6.67 2.57
CA TYR A 163 -20.91 7.26 3.90
C TYR A 163 -21.88 8.44 4.00
N GLY A 164 -22.34 8.99 2.87
CA GLY A 164 -23.09 10.25 2.83
C GLY A 164 -22.23 11.50 3.09
N ASN A 165 -20.97 11.33 3.45
CA ASN A 165 -20.00 12.38 3.74
C ASN A 165 -18.59 11.88 3.44
N PHE A 166 -17.61 12.81 3.45
CA PHE A 166 -16.20 12.43 3.46
C PHE A 166 -15.80 11.88 4.82
N SER A 167 -14.80 10.99 4.85
CA SER A 167 -14.23 10.51 6.09
C SER A 167 -13.67 11.67 6.92
N GLU A 168 -13.92 11.64 8.24
CA GLU A 168 -13.34 12.61 9.18
C GLU A 168 -11.81 12.60 9.16
N GLN A 169 -11.20 11.49 8.75
CA GLN A 169 -9.75 11.36 8.69
C GLN A 169 -9.11 12.25 7.61
N ILE A 170 -9.87 12.60 6.56
CA ILE A 170 -9.41 13.49 5.48
C ILE A 170 -9.89 14.95 5.63
N ARG A 171 -10.38 15.32 6.83
CA ARG A 171 -10.89 16.66 7.14
C ARG A 171 -9.95 17.83 6.84
N TYR A 172 -8.65 17.59 6.86
CA TYR A 172 -7.66 18.63 6.54
C TYR A 172 -7.74 19.05 5.06
N TYR A 173 -8.05 18.11 4.18
CA TYR A 173 -8.26 18.39 2.76
C TYR A 173 -9.64 19.03 2.53
N SER A 174 -10.68 18.58 3.23
CA SER A 174 -12.03 19.20 3.19
C SER A 174 -12.02 20.63 3.72
N LYS A 175 -11.15 20.94 4.70
CA LYS A 175 -10.99 22.31 5.21
C LYS A 175 -10.68 23.34 4.11
N TYR A 176 -10.01 22.93 3.05
CA TYR A 176 -9.69 23.77 1.90
C TYR A 176 -10.57 23.45 0.68
N SER A 177 -11.69 22.76 0.90
CA SER A 177 -12.63 22.33 -0.15
C SER A 177 -12.00 21.47 -1.25
N PHE A 178 -10.86 20.83 -0.97
CA PHE A 178 -10.17 20.00 -1.94
C PHE A 178 -10.97 18.73 -2.26
N THR A 179 -11.53 18.07 -1.24
CA THR A 179 -12.33 16.86 -1.39
C THR A 179 -13.60 17.09 -2.22
N GLU A 180 -14.31 18.19 -1.95
CA GLU A 180 -15.51 18.59 -2.67
C GLU A 180 -15.17 18.94 -4.12
N MET A 181 -14.11 19.72 -4.31
CA MET A 181 -13.65 20.09 -5.65
C MET A 181 -13.30 18.85 -6.47
N VAL A 182 -12.54 17.91 -5.91
CA VAL A 182 -12.16 16.67 -6.59
C VAL A 182 -13.36 15.79 -6.91
N ALA A 183 -14.34 15.70 -5.98
CA ALA A 183 -15.57 14.92 -6.17
C ALA A 183 -16.46 15.47 -7.28
N THR A 184 -16.54 16.81 -7.42
CA THR A 184 -17.52 17.49 -8.28
C THR A 184 -16.97 18.00 -9.60
N SER A 185 -15.66 18.04 -9.77
CA SER A 185 -15.01 18.49 -11.00
C SER A 185 -15.40 17.61 -12.19
N LYS A 186 -15.76 18.25 -13.31
CA LYS A 186 -16.04 17.56 -14.57
C LYS A 186 -14.76 16.97 -15.19
N GLU A 187 -13.68 17.71 -15.08
CA GLU A 187 -12.36 17.30 -15.52
C GLU A 187 -11.44 17.08 -14.31
N VAL A 188 -10.50 16.18 -14.46
CA VAL A 188 -9.51 15.90 -13.38
C VAL A 188 -8.63 17.14 -13.22
N PRO A 189 -8.57 17.74 -12.02
CA PRO A 189 -7.72 18.90 -11.76
C PRO A 189 -6.23 18.59 -12.00
N GLU A 190 -5.46 19.54 -12.50
CA GLU A 190 -4.02 19.36 -12.80
C GLU A 190 -3.21 18.94 -11.57
N LEU A 191 -3.54 19.48 -10.40
CA LEU A 191 -2.91 19.04 -9.14
C LEU A 191 -3.16 17.55 -8.90
N VAL A 192 -4.38 17.07 -9.11
CA VAL A 192 -4.71 15.64 -8.93
C VAL A 192 -3.89 14.79 -9.90
N LYS A 193 -3.83 15.16 -11.19
CA LYS A 193 -2.99 14.46 -12.18
C LYS A 193 -1.53 14.41 -11.76
N ALA A 194 -1.04 15.45 -11.10
CA ALA A 194 0.34 15.57 -10.68
C ALA A 194 0.68 14.79 -9.40
N VAL A 195 -0.29 14.55 -8.51
CA VAL A 195 -0.04 13.90 -7.21
C VAL A 195 -0.67 12.53 -7.06
N ASP A 196 -1.70 12.19 -7.84
CA ASP A 196 -2.36 10.89 -7.77
C ASP A 196 -1.59 9.86 -8.63
N PRO A 197 -1.05 8.81 -8.00
CA PRO A 197 -0.31 7.76 -8.70
C PRO A 197 -1.11 7.05 -9.81
N TYR A 198 -2.44 7.14 -9.78
CA TYR A 198 -3.30 6.58 -10.82
C TYR A 198 -2.98 7.11 -12.23
N PHE A 199 -2.48 8.33 -12.34
CA PHE A 199 -2.16 8.99 -13.61
C PHE A 199 -0.72 8.76 -14.08
N TYR A 200 0.03 7.88 -13.41
CA TYR A 200 1.40 7.53 -13.76
C TYR A 200 1.49 6.09 -14.25
N ASP A 201 2.38 5.85 -15.21
CA ASP A 201 2.78 4.48 -15.50
C ASP A 201 3.75 3.98 -14.41
N ILE A 202 3.35 2.93 -13.71
CA ILE A 202 4.13 2.32 -12.63
C ILE A 202 4.32 0.84 -12.97
N PRO A 203 5.29 0.50 -13.84
CA PRO A 203 5.43 -0.86 -14.36
C PRO A 203 6.03 -1.85 -13.36
N VAL A 204 6.51 -1.36 -12.20
CA VAL A 204 7.13 -2.23 -11.20
C VAL A 204 6.10 -3.12 -10.48
N PRO A 205 6.49 -4.34 -10.07
CA PRO A 205 5.67 -5.18 -9.20
C PRO A 205 5.18 -4.45 -7.95
N LYS A 206 3.95 -4.72 -7.54
CA LYS A 206 3.33 -4.05 -6.39
C LYS A 206 2.53 -5.00 -5.51
N LEU A 207 2.68 -4.83 -4.19
CA LEU A 207 1.88 -5.49 -3.16
C LEU A 207 1.19 -4.42 -2.32
N LEU A 208 -0.13 -4.33 -2.41
CA LEU A 208 -0.94 -3.45 -1.58
C LEU A 208 -1.24 -4.15 -0.25
N ILE A 209 -0.91 -3.52 0.89
CA ILE A 209 -1.28 -4.03 2.21
C ILE A 209 -2.32 -3.08 2.79
N LEU A 210 -3.54 -3.58 3.01
CA LEU A 210 -4.71 -2.80 3.39
C LEU A 210 -5.32 -3.32 4.70
N GLY A 211 -5.91 -2.44 5.49
CA GLY A 211 -6.69 -2.81 6.67
C GLY A 211 -8.18 -2.85 6.34
N SER A 212 -8.87 -3.93 6.72
CA SER A 212 -10.31 -4.09 6.45
C SER A 212 -11.20 -3.06 7.16
N ASN A 213 -10.69 -2.40 8.19
CA ASN A 213 -11.38 -1.40 9.01
C ASN A 213 -10.70 -0.04 8.94
N ASP A 214 -9.98 0.25 7.84
CA ASP A 214 -9.30 1.54 7.68
C ASP A 214 -10.34 2.69 7.72
N PRO A 215 -10.21 3.64 8.66
CA PRO A 215 -11.18 4.73 8.77
C PRO A 215 -11.06 5.78 7.66
N TYR A 216 -10.00 5.76 6.86
CA TYR A 216 -9.79 6.71 5.76
C TYR A 216 -10.60 6.37 4.51
N TRP A 217 -10.75 5.08 4.19
CA TRP A 217 -11.21 4.60 2.89
C TRP A 217 -12.47 3.75 3.00
N VAL A 218 -13.24 3.68 1.93
CA VAL A 218 -14.37 2.75 1.84
C VAL A 218 -13.85 1.31 1.72
N VAL A 219 -14.63 0.35 2.15
CA VAL A 219 -14.23 -1.07 2.24
C VAL A 219 -13.79 -1.67 0.90
N ASN A 220 -14.28 -1.13 -0.20
CA ASN A 220 -13.97 -1.57 -1.56
C ASN A 220 -13.26 -0.49 -2.39
N SER A 221 -12.46 0.36 -1.77
CA SER A 221 -11.67 1.38 -2.46
C SER A 221 -10.78 0.82 -3.56
N SER A 222 -10.11 -0.30 -3.30
CA SER A 222 -9.21 -0.93 -4.26
C SER A 222 -9.90 -1.41 -5.53
N GLU A 223 -11.19 -1.75 -5.52
CA GLU A 223 -11.95 -2.13 -6.71
C GLU A 223 -12.01 -1.01 -7.77
N ILE A 224 -11.83 0.25 -7.35
CA ILE A 224 -11.89 1.42 -8.23
C ILE A 224 -10.71 1.48 -9.20
N TYR A 225 -9.57 0.90 -8.82
CA TYR A 225 -8.33 1.11 -9.56
C TYR A 225 -7.46 -0.14 -9.72
N PHE A 226 -7.70 -1.21 -8.95
CA PHE A 226 -6.79 -2.36 -8.92
C PHE A 226 -6.66 -3.03 -10.28
N SER A 227 -7.76 -3.16 -11.05
CA SER A 227 -7.75 -3.70 -12.41
C SER A 227 -6.87 -2.90 -13.36
N ASP A 228 -6.80 -1.57 -13.16
CA ASP A 228 -6.07 -0.66 -14.05
C ASP A 228 -4.55 -0.64 -13.75
N LEU A 229 -4.11 -1.21 -12.62
CA LEU A 229 -2.70 -1.31 -12.30
C LEU A 229 -2.00 -2.36 -13.19
N SER A 230 -0.77 -2.06 -13.62
CA SER A 230 0.06 -3.02 -14.34
C SER A 230 0.48 -4.22 -13.46
N ASP A 231 0.59 -5.39 -14.06
CA ASP A 231 1.09 -6.60 -13.39
C ASP A 231 2.63 -6.60 -13.28
N PRO A 232 3.18 -7.38 -12.31
CA PRO A 232 2.51 -8.13 -11.25
C PRO A 232 1.95 -7.24 -10.13
N LYS A 233 0.74 -7.55 -9.70
CA LYS A 233 0.05 -6.79 -8.63
C LYS A 233 -0.68 -7.74 -7.69
N TYR A 234 -0.57 -7.45 -6.39
CA TYR A 234 -1.23 -8.24 -5.35
C TYR A 234 -1.86 -7.33 -4.33
N VAL A 235 -2.89 -7.82 -3.65
CA VAL A 235 -3.51 -7.18 -2.52
C VAL A 235 -3.54 -8.13 -1.32
N ARG A 236 -3.13 -7.64 -0.16
CA ARG A 236 -3.24 -8.31 1.13
C ARG A 236 -4.14 -7.48 2.03
N VAL A 237 -5.37 -7.95 2.27
CA VAL A 237 -6.26 -7.33 3.24
C VAL A 237 -6.01 -7.97 4.60
N LEU A 238 -5.73 -7.14 5.61
CA LEU A 238 -5.56 -7.58 7.00
C LEU A 238 -6.90 -7.41 7.73
N PRO A 239 -7.55 -8.52 8.11
CA PRO A 239 -8.87 -8.46 8.71
C PRO A 239 -8.82 -7.86 10.12
N ASN A 240 -9.82 -7.03 10.47
CA ASN A 240 -9.94 -6.33 11.75
C ASN A 240 -8.78 -5.36 12.06
N GLU A 241 -7.98 -4.99 11.07
CA GLU A 241 -6.96 -3.97 11.17
C GLU A 241 -7.45 -2.65 10.57
N GLY A 242 -7.08 -1.54 11.23
CA GLY A 242 -7.37 -0.18 10.77
C GLY A 242 -6.21 0.44 10.02
N HIS A 243 -6.15 1.78 10.04
CA HIS A 243 -5.05 2.55 9.44
C HIS A 243 -3.72 2.33 10.18
N ASP A 244 -3.78 2.21 11.50
CA ASP A 244 -2.64 1.83 12.33
C ASP A 244 -2.59 0.30 12.45
N ILE A 245 -1.98 -0.36 11.45
CA ILE A 245 -1.84 -1.81 11.47
C ILE A 245 -0.97 -2.22 12.67
N ARG A 246 -1.52 -3.07 13.54
CA ARG A 246 -0.85 -3.55 14.76
C ARG A 246 -0.07 -4.83 14.54
N ASN A 247 -0.47 -5.63 13.56
CA ASN A 247 0.20 -6.89 13.24
C ASN A 247 1.43 -6.66 12.34
N ALA A 248 2.46 -6.02 12.89
CA ALA A 248 3.70 -5.71 12.18
C ALA A 248 4.44 -6.97 11.69
N VAL A 249 4.28 -8.11 12.37
CA VAL A 249 4.91 -9.38 11.97
C VAL A 249 4.32 -9.89 10.66
N GLU A 250 3.01 -9.82 10.51
CA GLU A 250 2.34 -10.23 9.28
C GLU A 250 2.72 -9.31 8.11
N VAL A 251 2.78 -8.00 8.34
CA VAL A 251 3.26 -7.04 7.35
C VAL A 251 4.69 -7.37 6.91
N ALA A 252 5.61 -7.59 7.86
CA ALA A 252 7.01 -7.92 7.55
C ALA A 252 7.11 -9.25 6.76
N ASN A 253 6.32 -10.26 7.13
CA ASN A 253 6.28 -11.54 6.40
C ASN A 253 5.74 -11.39 4.98
N ALA A 254 4.70 -10.59 4.77
CA ALA A 254 4.16 -10.32 3.45
C ALA A 254 5.20 -9.60 2.56
N ILE A 255 5.85 -8.56 3.09
CA ILE A 255 6.91 -7.83 2.37
C ILE A 255 8.09 -8.76 2.05
N ARG A 256 8.53 -9.61 3.01
CA ARG A 256 9.62 -10.57 2.80
C ARG A 256 9.29 -11.56 1.68
N THR A 257 8.09 -12.12 1.70
CA THR A 257 7.64 -13.04 0.65
C THR A 257 7.65 -12.36 -0.70
N PHE A 258 7.08 -11.17 -0.78
CA PHE A 258 7.03 -10.40 -2.02
C PHE A 258 8.43 -9.99 -2.52
N PHE A 259 9.33 -9.59 -1.62
CA PHE A 259 10.73 -9.31 -1.95
C PHE A 259 11.40 -10.52 -2.62
N TRP A 260 11.20 -11.72 -2.08
CA TRP A 260 11.77 -12.93 -2.69
C TRP A 260 11.15 -13.28 -4.03
N LEU A 261 9.85 -13.05 -4.24
CA LEU A 261 9.23 -13.19 -5.55
C LEU A 261 9.87 -12.24 -6.56
N CYS A 262 10.10 -10.98 -6.15
CA CYS A 262 10.77 -9.98 -7.01
C CYS A 262 12.21 -10.39 -7.36
N ILE A 263 12.97 -10.92 -6.41
CA ILE A 263 14.34 -11.41 -6.66
C ILE A 263 14.35 -12.58 -7.64
N ARG A 264 13.40 -13.51 -7.51
CA ARG A 264 13.29 -14.68 -8.39
C ARG A 264 12.72 -14.33 -9.76
N GLY A 265 12.01 -13.22 -9.89
CA GLY A 265 11.28 -12.86 -11.11
C GLY A 265 10.15 -13.84 -11.44
N SER A 266 9.67 -14.58 -10.43
CA SER A 266 8.59 -15.56 -10.57
C SER A 266 7.42 -15.16 -9.72
N PHE A 267 6.31 -14.82 -10.36
CA PHE A 267 5.13 -14.27 -9.74
C PHE A 267 3.93 -15.18 -10.01
N PRO A 268 3.26 -15.73 -8.96
CA PRO A 268 2.04 -16.50 -9.17
C PRO A 268 0.97 -15.61 -9.79
N LYS A 269 0.25 -16.15 -10.75
CA LYS A 269 -0.94 -15.50 -11.30
C LYS A 269 -2.08 -15.70 -10.31
N VAL A 270 -2.78 -14.62 -9.99
CA VAL A 270 -3.99 -14.66 -9.16
C VAL A 270 -5.01 -13.74 -9.81
N ASP A 271 -6.17 -14.29 -10.13
CA ASP A 271 -7.27 -13.55 -10.72
C ASP A 271 -8.58 -13.95 -10.05
N TRP A 272 -9.63 -13.15 -10.20
CA TRP A 272 -10.94 -13.43 -9.64
C TRP A 272 -12.07 -12.81 -10.44
N HIS A 273 -13.21 -13.47 -10.40
CA HIS A 273 -14.43 -12.99 -11.05
C HIS A 273 -15.68 -13.60 -10.39
N PHE A 274 -16.82 -13.06 -10.72
CA PHE A 274 -18.10 -13.69 -10.41
C PHE A 274 -18.56 -14.55 -11.59
N ASP A 275 -19.04 -15.76 -11.28
CA ASP A 275 -19.81 -16.61 -12.19
C ASP A 275 -21.19 -16.86 -11.56
N GLY A 276 -22.20 -16.16 -12.04
CA GLY A 276 -23.51 -16.14 -11.40
C GLY A 276 -23.46 -15.59 -9.97
N GLN A 277 -23.69 -16.47 -8.99
CA GLN A 277 -23.63 -16.13 -7.55
C GLN A 277 -22.34 -16.59 -6.85
N ASP A 278 -21.51 -17.32 -7.55
CA ASP A 278 -20.25 -17.81 -7.02
C ASP A 278 -19.13 -16.81 -7.30
N PHE A 279 -18.23 -16.66 -6.34
CA PHE A 279 -17.02 -15.87 -6.48
C PHE A 279 -15.86 -16.85 -6.67
N ILE A 280 -15.21 -16.79 -7.82
CA ILE A 280 -14.16 -17.71 -8.21
C ILE A 280 -12.82 -17.00 -8.16
N VAL A 281 -11.86 -17.59 -7.44
CA VAL A 281 -10.45 -17.17 -7.48
C VAL A 281 -9.68 -18.22 -8.27
N SER A 282 -8.84 -17.79 -9.20
CA SER A 282 -7.97 -18.65 -10.00
C SER A 282 -6.50 -18.34 -9.75
N THR A 283 -5.65 -19.39 -9.79
CA THR A 283 -4.21 -19.26 -9.66
C THR A 283 -3.48 -20.40 -10.35
N ASP A 284 -2.28 -20.12 -10.90
CA ASP A 284 -1.39 -21.13 -11.49
C ASP A 284 -0.51 -21.85 -10.45
N SER A 285 -0.64 -21.50 -9.17
CA SER A 285 0.17 -22.04 -8.07
C SER A 285 -0.67 -22.91 -7.15
N GLN A 286 -0.05 -23.96 -6.60
CA GLN A 286 -0.72 -24.87 -5.67
C GLN A 286 -1.23 -24.10 -4.43
N VAL A 287 -2.50 -24.33 -4.09
CA VAL A 287 -3.16 -23.71 -2.93
C VAL A 287 -2.96 -24.59 -1.70
N CYS A 288 -2.52 -24.00 -0.59
CA CYS A 288 -2.36 -24.70 0.69
C CYS A 288 -3.48 -24.40 1.70
N PHE A 289 -4.15 -23.27 1.57
CA PHE A 289 -5.38 -22.94 2.28
C PHE A 289 -6.19 -21.89 1.52
N ALA A 290 -7.48 -21.83 1.78
CA ALA A 290 -8.36 -20.76 1.34
C ALA A 290 -9.32 -20.40 2.46
N ARG A 291 -9.62 -19.09 2.63
CA ARG A 291 -10.54 -18.57 3.63
C ARG A 291 -11.47 -17.55 3.02
N PHE A 292 -12.74 -17.65 3.39
CA PHE A 292 -13.76 -16.66 3.10
C PHE A 292 -13.90 -15.74 4.31
N TRP A 293 -13.48 -14.48 4.17
CA TRP A 293 -13.65 -13.45 5.17
C TRP A 293 -14.89 -12.63 4.87
N TYR A 294 -15.69 -12.36 5.89
CA TYR A 294 -16.94 -11.62 5.75
C TYR A 294 -17.23 -10.74 6.94
N ALA A 295 -17.98 -9.66 6.69
CA ALA A 295 -18.49 -8.76 7.72
C ALA A 295 -19.88 -8.26 7.34
N TYR A 296 -20.67 -7.91 8.36
CA TYR A 296 -21.99 -7.31 8.20
C TYR A 296 -22.02 -5.88 8.72
N SER A 297 -22.81 -5.04 8.07
CA SER A 297 -23.12 -3.69 8.52
C SER A 297 -24.57 -3.31 8.19
N GLU A 298 -25.22 -2.50 9.03
CA GLU A 298 -26.56 -1.96 8.78
C GLU A 298 -26.54 -0.90 7.68
N SER A 299 -25.39 -0.31 7.40
CA SER A 299 -25.15 0.65 6.30
C SER A 299 -24.03 0.14 5.40
N LEU A 300 -23.62 0.96 4.42
CA LEU A 300 -22.44 0.66 3.58
C LEU A 300 -21.12 1.02 4.28
N ASP A 301 -21.15 1.44 5.52
CA ASP A 301 -19.98 1.74 6.34
C ASP A 301 -19.54 0.53 7.15
N PHE A 302 -18.43 -0.09 6.75
CA PHE A 302 -17.85 -1.27 7.39
C PHE A 302 -16.69 -0.96 8.34
N ARG A 303 -16.33 0.31 8.54
CA ARG A 303 -15.16 0.72 9.34
C ARG A 303 -15.18 0.21 10.79
N LYS A 304 -16.37 -0.07 11.34
CA LYS A 304 -16.58 -0.62 12.70
C LYS A 304 -17.04 -2.06 12.71
N SER A 305 -17.12 -2.71 11.58
CA SER A 305 -17.59 -4.09 11.48
C SER A 305 -16.54 -5.07 12.01
N THR A 306 -17.00 -6.19 12.52
CA THR A 306 -16.13 -7.31 12.91
C THR A 306 -16.07 -8.30 11.78
N TRP A 307 -14.89 -8.55 11.28
CA TRP A 307 -14.62 -9.54 10.24
C TRP A 307 -14.45 -10.93 10.86
N LYS A 308 -15.13 -11.89 10.27
CA LYS A 308 -15.08 -13.32 10.63
C LYS A 308 -14.62 -14.11 9.42
N SER A 309 -14.05 -15.29 9.65
CA SER A 309 -13.64 -16.17 8.57
C SER A 309 -14.21 -17.56 8.70
N LEU A 310 -14.34 -18.21 7.56
CA LEU A 310 -14.55 -19.64 7.44
C LEU A 310 -13.50 -20.19 6.50
N GLU A 311 -12.98 -21.39 6.80
CA GLU A 311 -12.11 -22.10 5.87
C GLU A 311 -12.96 -22.58 4.70
N ILE A 312 -12.45 -22.41 3.49
CA ILE A 312 -12.98 -23.03 2.28
C ILE A 312 -12.36 -24.43 2.22
N GLU A 313 -13.19 -25.45 2.33
CA GLU A 313 -12.72 -26.83 2.31
C GLU A 313 -12.03 -27.12 0.98
N MET A 314 -10.97 -27.94 1.02
CA MET A 314 -10.14 -28.21 -0.16
C MET A 314 -10.90 -28.96 -1.29
N GLU A 315 -12.08 -29.52 -1.01
CA GLU A 315 -12.98 -30.06 -2.04
C GLU A 315 -13.55 -28.99 -2.97
N TYR A 316 -13.58 -27.72 -2.53
CA TYR A 316 -13.95 -26.55 -3.35
C TYR A 316 -12.74 -25.91 -4.05
N VAL A 317 -11.55 -26.51 -3.94
CA VAL A 317 -10.34 -26.15 -4.68
C VAL A 317 -10.13 -27.19 -5.79
N VAL A 318 -10.46 -26.82 -6.99
CA VAL A 318 -10.47 -27.76 -8.15
C VAL A 318 -9.32 -27.39 -9.08
N GLN A 319 -8.55 -28.37 -9.51
CA GLN A 319 -7.58 -28.19 -10.57
C GLN A 319 -8.28 -28.29 -11.93
N ALA A 320 -8.24 -27.21 -12.71
CA ALA A 320 -8.79 -27.15 -14.05
C ALA A 320 -7.92 -27.94 -15.05
N GLU A 321 -8.46 -28.28 -16.22
CA GLU A 321 -7.70 -28.93 -17.32
C GLU A 321 -6.51 -28.09 -17.80
N THR A 322 -6.57 -26.75 -17.61
CA THR A 322 -5.47 -25.82 -17.89
C THR A 322 -4.28 -25.96 -16.93
N GLY A 323 -4.47 -26.67 -15.81
CA GLY A 323 -3.51 -26.79 -14.72
C GLY A 323 -3.71 -25.77 -13.60
N ASP A 324 -4.53 -24.75 -13.83
CA ASP A 324 -4.84 -23.72 -12.82
C ASP A 324 -5.71 -24.29 -11.70
N PHE A 325 -5.58 -23.73 -10.50
CA PHE A 325 -6.46 -24.04 -9.36
C PHE A 325 -7.58 -23.01 -9.30
N LEU A 326 -8.82 -23.49 -9.18
CA LEU A 326 -10.03 -22.69 -9.03
C LEU A 326 -10.58 -22.86 -7.62
N ILE A 327 -10.78 -21.77 -6.91
CA ILE A 327 -11.33 -21.74 -5.56
C ILE A 327 -12.73 -21.11 -5.62
N TYR A 328 -13.75 -21.89 -5.24
CA TYR A 328 -15.14 -21.47 -5.27
C TYR A 328 -15.60 -20.99 -3.90
N ALA A 329 -15.95 -19.72 -3.80
CA ALA A 329 -16.63 -19.14 -2.65
C ALA A 329 -18.08 -18.83 -3.00
N LYS A 330 -18.98 -19.00 -2.03
CA LYS A 330 -20.44 -18.80 -2.21
C LYS A 330 -20.94 -17.66 -1.32
N PRO A 331 -20.74 -16.39 -1.70
CA PRO A 331 -21.19 -15.24 -0.91
C PRO A 331 -22.71 -15.23 -0.71
N SER A 332 -23.48 -15.81 -1.63
CA SER A 332 -24.92 -15.95 -1.55
C SER A 332 -25.42 -16.66 -0.29
N ASN A 333 -24.62 -17.58 0.26
CA ASN A 333 -24.93 -18.31 1.51
C ASN A 333 -24.87 -17.39 2.75
N PHE A 334 -24.30 -16.20 2.62
CA PHE A 334 -24.09 -15.21 3.67
C PHE A 334 -25.00 -13.99 3.56
N LEU A 335 -25.86 -13.95 2.52
CA LEU A 335 -26.78 -12.84 2.35
C LEU A 335 -27.74 -12.75 3.54
N ASN A 336 -27.89 -11.54 4.05
CA ASN A 336 -28.80 -11.19 5.14
C ASN A 336 -29.78 -10.14 4.63
N LYS A 337 -31.09 -10.31 4.93
CA LYS A 337 -32.12 -9.40 4.44
C LYS A 337 -32.02 -7.99 5.03
N ASP A 338 -31.47 -7.90 6.25
CA ASP A 338 -31.45 -6.66 7.04
C ASP A 338 -30.07 -6.00 7.09
N LYS A 339 -29.02 -6.63 6.50
CA LYS A 339 -27.64 -6.15 6.59
C LYS A 339 -26.92 -6.25 5.26
N ASN A 340 -26.04 -5.29 5.03
CA ASN A 340 -25.10 -5.34 3.92
C ASN A 340 -23.96 -6.32 4.26
N LEU A 341 -23.48 -7.03 3.26
CA LEU A 341 -22.37 -7.98 3.33
C LEU A 341 -21.17 -7.39 2.59
N ALA A 342 -20.01 -7.39 3.26
CA ALA A 342 -18.72 -7.25 2.61
C ALA A 342 -17.92 -8.55 2.80
N PHE A 343 -17.14 -8.94 1.80
CA PHE A 343 -16.32 -10.14 1.86
C PHE A 343 -15.03 -10.01 1.03
N PHE A 344 -14.07 -10.86 1.32
CA PHE A 344 -12.94 -11.16 0.45
C PHE A 344 -12.49 -12.62 0.64
N VAL A 345 -11.74 -13.15 -0.32
CA VAL A 345 -11.14 -14.48 -0.23
C VAL A 345 -9.64 -14.34 -0.03
N GLU A 346 -9.13 -14.99 0.99
CA GLU A 346 -7.70 -15.13 1.27
C GLU A 346 -7.24 -16.52 0.81
N ILE A 347 -6.16 -16.57 0.04
CA ILE A 347 -5.54 -17.81 -0.37
C ILE A 347 -4.08 -17.86 0.07
N GLY A 348 -3.65 -19.04 0.51
CA GLY A 348 -2.26 -19.36 0.74
C GLY A 348 -1.72 -20.24 -0.39
N LEU A 349 -0.58 -19.84 -0.94
CA LEU A 349 0.06 -20.56 -2.03
C LEU A 349 1.29 -21.31 -1.52
N VAL A 350 1.48 -22.54 -2.02
CA VAL A 350 2.69 -23.31 -1.74
C VAL A 350 3.87 -22.62 -2.44
N ARG A 351 5.00 -22.58 -1.75
CA ARG A 351 6.27 -22.12 -2.34
C ARG A 351 7.06 -23.32 -2.83
N ASP A 352 7.48 -23.26 -4.07
CA ASP A 352 8.55 -24.09 -4.60
C ASP A 352 9.94 -23.54 -4.20
#